data_832676537eea58f3df42274ee5ef8629
#
_entry.id   832676537eea58f3df42274ee5ef8629
#
_cell.length_a   1.000
_cell.length_b   1.000
_cell.length_c   1.000
_cell.angle_alpha   90.00
_cell.angle_beta   90.00
_cell.angle_gamma   90.00
#
_symmetry.space_group_name_H-M   'P 1'
#
loop_
_entity.id
_entity.type
_entity.pdbx_description
1 polymer ?
#
loop_
_entity_poly.entity_id
_entity_poly.type
_entity_poly.pdbx_seq_one_letter_code
_entity_poly.pdbx_strand_id
1 'polypeptide(L)'
;MNTAELFEVHGTEYKTLRGSSYNSYLIREEKNVLIDTVDHKFSREFVQNLRGEIDLADIDYIIINHAEEDHAGALTELMTQIPDTPIYCTANAIDSITGHHHHPEWNFKVVKTGDSLDIGNGKQLIFVETPMLHWPDSMMTYMTGD
;
A
#
# COMPACT_ATOMS: atom_id res chain seq x y z
N MET A 1 9.73 8.37 -6.36
CA MET A 1 11.15 8.15 -6.02
C MET A 1 11.86 7.53 -7.21
N ASN A 2 12.90 8.19 -7.71
CA ASN A 2 13.72 7.67 -8.82
C ASN A 2 14.94 6.99 -8.21
N THR A 3 14.87 5.70 -7.96
CA THR A 3 16.05 4.93 -7.61
C THR A 3 16.70 4.49 -8.92
N ALA A 4 17.75 5.18 -9.32
CA ALA A 4 18.50 4.94 -10.56
C ALA A 4 19.48 3.76 -10.44
N GLU A 5 19.10 2.70 -9.73
CA GLU A 5 19.87 1.47 -9.71
C GLU A 5 19.28 0.46 -10.69
N LEU A 6 20.16 -0.23 -11.39
CA LEU A 6 19.80 -1.34 -12.27
C LEU A 6 19.30 -2.50 -11.42
N PHE A 7 17.99 -2.67 -11.32
CA PHE A 7 17.41 -3.82 -10.64
C PHE A 7 17.05 -4.91 -11.63
N GLU A 8 17.35 -6.13 -11.27
CA GLU A 8 16.71 -7.30 -11.86
C GLU A 8 15.32 -7.40 -11.22
N VAL A 9 14.28 -7.12 -11.99
CA VAL A 9 12.90 -7.33 -11.58
C VAL A 9 12.58 -8.80 -11.81
N HIS A 10 12.09 -9.48 -10.78
CA HIS A 10 11.80 -10.92 -10.82
C HIS A 10 13.01 -11.81 -11.13
N GLY A 11 14.13 -11.61 -10.42
CA GLY A 11 15.34 -12.40 -10.57
C GLY A 11 16.12 -12.07 -11.85
N THR A 12 16.57 -13.10 -12.58
CA THR A 12 17.40 -12.93 -13.77
C THR A 12 16.61 -12.81 -15.08
N GLU A 13 15.28 -12.89 -15.05
CA GLU A 13 14.45 -12.99 -16.25
C GLU A 13 14.22 -11.64 -16.93
N TYR A 14 14.20 -10.55 -16.17
CA TYR A 14 13.91 -9.21 -16.71
C TYR A 14 14.99 -8.20 -16.34
N LYS A 15 15.72 -7.73 -17.34
CA LYS A 15 16.69 -6.64 -17.17
C LYS A 15 16.06 -5.30 -17.49
N THR A 16 16.11 -4.38 -16.53
CA THR A 16 15.70 -3.00 -16.76
C THR A 16 16.92 -2.13 -17.07
N LEU A 17 16.82 -1.28 -18.08
CA LEU A 17 17.93 -0.39 -18.49
C LEU A 17 18.11 0.80 -17.54
N ARG A 18 17.06 1.20 -16.81
CA ARG A 18 17.03 2.39 -15.95
C ARG A 18 16.45 2.12 -14.56
N GLY A 19 16.36 0.86 -14.16
CA GLY A 19 15.69 0.45 -12.93
C GLY A 19 14.16 0.41 -13.06
N SER A 20 13.48 0.30 -11.92
CA SER A 20 12.03 0.39 -11.80
C SER A 20 11.68 1.43 -10.73
N SER A 21 10.42 1.86 -10.72
CA SER A 21 9.87 2.73 -9.69
C SER A 21 8.76 2.03 -8.95
N TYR A 22 8.62 2.32 -7.67
CA TYR A 22 7.50 1.92 -6.85
C TYR A 22 6.59 3.11 -6.63
N ASN A 23 5.28 2.89 -6.64
CA ASN A 23 4.29 3.96 -6.51
C ASN A 23 3.52 3.79 -5.21
N SER A 24 3.60 4.80 -4.37
CA SER A 24 2.77 4.98 -3.18
C SER A 24 2.13 6.35 -3.25
N TYR A 25 0.87 6.45 -2.85
CA TYR A 25 0.11 7.70 -2.95
C TYR A 25 -0.37 8.13 -1.57
N LEU A 26 -0.10 9.39 -1.22
CA LEU A 26 -0.64 10.03 -0.02
C LEU A 26 -1.77 10.97 -0.43
N ILE A 27 -3.00 10.63 -0.04
CA ILE A 27 -4.18 11.47 -0.21
C ILE A 27 -4.37 12.26 1.08
N ARG A 28 -4.47 13.59 0.94
CA ARG A 28 -4.72 14.51 2.06
C ARG A 28 -6.10 15.12 1.91
N GLU A 29 -7.04 14.62 2.68
CA GLU A 29 -8.40 15.13 2.80
C GLU A 29 -8.73 15.30 4.30
N GLU A 30 -10.00 15.30 4.71
CA GLU A 30 -10.34 15.26 6.15
C GLU A 30 -9.77 14.00 6.80
N LYS A 31 -9.68 12.92 6.02
CA LYS A 31 -8.94 11.70 6.35
C LYS A 31 -7.72 11.56 5.45
N ASN A 32 -6.57 11.39 6.05
CA ASN A 32 -5.33 11.15 5.33
C ASN A 32 -5.17 9.66 5.03
N VAL A 33 -4.98 9.33 3.78
CA VAL A 33 -4.93 7.93 3.32
C VAL A 33 -3.62 7.67 2.60
N LEU A 34 -2.95 6.60 2.99
CA LEU A 34 -1.78 6.08 2.28
C LEU A 34 -2.21 4.87 1.43
N ILE A 35 -1.95 4.90 0.14
CA ILE A 35 -2.22 3.78 -0.78
C ILE A 35 -0.90 3.16 -1.21
N ASP A 36 -0.76 1.88 -0.94
CA ASP A 36 0.42 1.05 -1.16
C ASP A 36 1.69 1.59 -0.48
N THR A 37 2.72 0.79 -0.47
CA THR A 37 4.06 1.13 0.00
C THR A 37 5.08 0.84 -1.10
N VAL A 38 6.28 0.44 -0.72
CA VAL A 38 7.37 0.10 -1.63
C VAL A 38 8.02 -1.22 -1.20
N ASP A 39 8.93 -1.73 -2.03
CA ASP A 39 9.76 -2.90 -1.70
C ASP A 39 10.51 -2.71 -0.37
N HIS A 40 10.64 -3.79 0.41
CA HIS A 40 11.24 -3.78 1.74
C HIS A 40 12.66 -3.20 1.78
N LYS A 41 13.42 -3.32 0.69
CA LYS A 41 14.78 -2.76 0.59
C LYS A 41 14.81 -1.25 0.77
N PHE A 42 13.72 -0.58 0.48
CA PHE A 42 13.57 0.88 0.56
C PHE A 42 12.67 1.33 1.72
N SER A 43 12.30 0.43 2.64
CA SER A 43 11.36 0.71 3.73
C SER A 43 11.75 1.93 4.55
N ARG A 44 13.02 2.03 4.94
CA ARG A 44 13.51 3.16 5.76
C ARG A 44 13.46 4.48 5.01
N GLU A 45 13.90 4.48 3.75
CA GLU A 45 13.86 5.66 2.88
C GLU A 45 12.42 6.09 2.65
N PHE A 46 11.53 5.14 2.38
CA PHE A 46 10.10 5.38 2.22
C PHE A 46 9.49 6.05 3.46
N VAL A 47 9.68 5.48 4.65
CA VAL A 47 9.16 6.04 5.91
C VAL A 47 9.76 7.41 6.19
N GLN A 48 11.05 7.61 5.93
CA GLN A 48 11.70 8.91 6.10
C GLN A 48 11.13 9.98 5.15
N ASN A 49 10.90 9.64 3.90
CA ASN A 49 10.29 10.54 2.92
C ASN A 49 8.84 10.86 3.29
N LEU A 50 8.08 9.86 3.74
CA LEU A 50 6.71 10.05 4.20
C LEU A 50 6.63 11.00 5.40
N ARG A 51 7.57 10.90 6.34
CA ARG A 51 7.69 11.86 7.47
C ARG A 51 7.99 13.29 7.03
N GLY A 52 8.62 13.47 5.90
CA GLY A 52 8.83 14.80 5.31
C GLY A 52 7.54 15.42 4.77
N GLU A 53 6.53 14.60 4.51
CA GLU A 53 5.26 15.01 3.94
C GLU A 53 4.15 15.13 4.98
N ILE A 54 4.10 14.25 5.99
CA ILE A 54 3.05 14.20 7.00
C ILE A 54 3.60 13.65 8.32
N ASP A 55 3.02 14.07 9.45
CA ASP A 55 3.21 13.31 10.69
C ASP A 55 2.54 11.93 10.51
N LEU A 56 3.31 10.86 10.71
CA LEU A 56 2.80 9.51 10.50
C LEU A 56 1.56 9.20 11.35
N ALA A 57 1.46 9.81 12.54
CA ALA A 57 0.31 9.66 13.42
C ALA A 57 -0.99 10.25 12.83
N ASP A 58 -0.88 11.14 11.84
CA ASP A 58 -2.01 11.73 11.14
C ASP A 58 -2.51 10.88 9.96
N ILE A 59 -1.89 9.74 9.68
CA ILE A 59 -2.38 8.79 8.68
C ILE A 59 -3.55 8.02 9.29
N ASP A 60 -4.75 8.28 8.79
CA ASP A 60 -5.98 7.63 9.27
C ASP A 60 -6.14 6.21 8.73
N TYR A 61 -5.77 5.98 7.47
CA TYR A 61 -5.98 4.70 6.78
C TYR A 61 -4.80 4.34 5.88
N ILE A 62 -4.50 3.04 5.84
CA ILE A 62 -3.59 2.44 4.86
C ILE A 62 -4.44 1.54 3.96
N ILE A 63 -4.22 1.62 2.65
CA ILE A 63 -4.84 0.76 1.65
C ILE A 63 -3.75 -0.02 0.94
N ILE A 64 -3.90 -1.34 0.85
CA ILE A 64 -3.01 -2.20 0.09
C ILE A 64 -3.80 -2.82 -1.06
N ASN A 65 -3.51 -2.36 -2.27
CA ASN A 65 -4.14 -2.87 -3.49
C ASN A 65 -3.60 -4.23 -3.90
N HIS A 66 -2.36 -4.55 -3.49
CA HIS A 66 -1.70 -5.81 -3.81
C HIS A 66 -0.67 -6.16 -2.73
N ALA A 67 -0.63 -7.44 -2.35
CA ALA A 67 0.19 -7.90 -1.24
C ALA A 67 1.65 -8.23 -1.62
N GLU A 68 2.02 -8.12 -2.89
CA GLU A 68 3.39 -8.35 -3.34
C GLU A 68 4.36 -7.32 -2.74
N GLU A 69 5.62 -7.67 -2.66
CA GLU A 69 6.63 -6.93 -1.91
C GLU A 69 6.85 -5.50 -2.40
N ASP A 70 6.66 -5.27 -3.70
CA ASP A 70 6.76 -3.92 -4.30
C ASP A 70 5.60 -2.98 -3.93
N HIS A 71 4.51 -3.52 -3.37
CA HIS A 71 3.36 -2.78 -2.84
C HIS A 71 3.28 -2.80 -1.31
N ALA A 72 3.60 -3.93 -0.69
CA ALA A 72 3.42 -4.15 0.75
C ALA A 72 4.73 -4.27 1.54
N GLY A 73 5.88 -4.26 0.88
CA GLY A 73 7.17 -4.59 1.50
C GLY A 73 7.59 -3.67 2.65
N ALA A 74 7.21 -2.39 2.61
CA ALA A 74 7.55 -1.44 3.66
C ALA A 74 6.58 -1.43 4.85
N LEU A 75 5.54 -2.27 4.87
CA LEU A 75 4.54 -2.29 5.95
C LEU A 75 5.17 -2.54 7.33
N THR A 76 6.12 -3.46 7.46
CA THR A 76 6.76 -3.73 8.76
C THR A 76 7.40 -2.48 9.34
N GLU A 77 8.19 -1.75 8.56
CA GLU A 77 8.85 -0.52 9.02
C GLU A 77 7.81 0.57 9.37
N LEU A 78 6.78 0.73 8.55
CA LEU A 78 5.72 1.70 8.78
C LEU A 78 4.91 1.37 10.02
N MET A 79 4.46 0.13 10.17
CA MET A 79 3.62 -0.30 11.28
C MET A 79 4.33 -0.33 12.64
N THR A 80 5.66 -0.33 12.69
CA THR A 80 6.40 -0.08 13.94
C THR A 80 6.17 1.33 14.48
N GLN A 81 5.80 2.27 13.62
CA GLN A 81 5.58 3.69 13.96
C GLN A 81 4.10 3.98 14.25
N ILE A 82 3.20 3.33 13.54
CA ILE A 82 1.74 3.54 13.62
C ILE A 82 0.98 2.20 13.72
N PRO A 83 1.21 1.40 14.77
CA PRO A 83 0.78 0.00 14.86
C PRO A 83 -0.74 -0.19 14.86
N ASP A 84 -1.50 0.83 15.24
CA ASP A 84 -2.96 0.76 15.36
C ASP A 84 -3.71 1.23 14.11
N THR A 85 -2.99 1.78 13.12
CA THR A 85 -3.60 2.30 11.89
C THR A 85 -4.26 1.17 11.09
N PRO A 86 -5.54 1.30 10.71
CA PRO A 86 -6.24 0.26 9.98
C PRO A 86 -5.70 0.10 8.55
N ILE A 87 -5.55 -1.16 8.13
CA ILE A 87 -5.10 -1.57 6.79
C ILE A 87 -6.29 -2.16 6.05
N TYR A 88 -6.74 -1.49 5.00
CA TYR A 88 -7.81 -1.93 4.11
C TYR A 88 -7.24 -2.72 2.94
N CYS A 89 -7.68 -3.94 2.76
CA CYS A 89 -7.25 -4.82 1.67
C CYS A 89 -8.28 -5.95 1.44
N THR A 90 -8.07 -6.77 0.42
CA THR A 90 -8.91 -7.94 0.19
C THR A 90 -8.64 -9.04 1.23
N ALA A 91 -9.55 -9.99 1.37
CA ALA A 91 -9.35 -11.14 2.25
C ALA A 91 -8.10 -11.95 1.87
N ASN A 92 -7.88 -12.18 0.57
CA ASN A 92 -6.70 -12.90 0.10
C ASN A 92 -5.39 -12.14 0.39
N ALA A 93 -5.43 -10.80 0.38
CA ALA A 93 -4.27 -10.00 0.73
C ALA A 93 -3.85 -10.15 2.19
N ILE A 94 -4.80 -10.32 3.12
CA ILE A 94 -4.49 -10.56 4.54
C ILE A 94 -3.63 -11.80 4.70
N ASP A 95 -4.01 -12.91 4.05
CA ASP A 95 -3.26 -14.17 4.14
C ASP A 95 -1.84 -14.00 3.61
N SER A 96 -1.68 -13.31 2.48
CA SER A 96 -0.37 -13.04 1.87
C SER A 96 0.48 -12.11 2.73
N ILE A 97 -0.09 -11.00 3.21
CA ILE A 97 0.61 -10.03 4.07
C ILE A 97 1.02 -10.70 5.39
N THR A 98 0.11 -11.46 6.01
CA THR A 98 0.40 -12.17 7.27
C THR A 98 1.47 -13.24 7.07
N GLY A 99 1.41 -13.97 5.95
CA GLY A 99 2.43 -14.97 5.60
C GLY A 99 3.82 -14.36 5.39
N HIS A 100 3.89 -13.14 4.86
CA HIS A 100 5.14 -12.44 4.56
C HIS A 100 5.72 -11.71 5.78
N HIS A 101 4.87 -10.97 6.49
CA HIS A 101 5.29 -10.08 7.57
C HIS A 101 5.17 -10.70 8.96
N HIS A 102 4.41 -11.79 9.12
CA HIS A 102 4.19 -12.49 10.40
C HIS A 102 3.51 -11.63 11.48
N HIS A 103 2.65 -10.70 11.09
CA HIS A 103 1.92 -9.78 11.97
C HIS A 103 0.40 -9.92 11.82
N PRO A 104 -0.21 -11.05 12.24
CA PRO A 104 -1.67 -11.24 12.15
C PRO A 104 -2.47 -10.29 13.07
N GLU A 105 -1.80 -9.66 14.03
CA GLU A 105 -2.39 -8.71 14.98
C GLU A 105 -2.64 -7.31 14.40
N TRP A 106 -2.12 -6.99 13.22
CA TRP A 106 -2.40 -5.70 12.59
C TRP A 106 -3.89 -5.49 12.33
N ASN A 107 -4.34 -4.25 12.39
CA ASN A 107 -5.75 -3.89 12.29
C ASN A 107 -6.28 -3.99 10.86
N PHE A 108 -6.37 -5.20 10.33
CA PHE A 108 -6.89 -5.45 8.97
C PHE A 108 -8.38 -5.19 8.88
N LYS A 109 -8.80 -4.55 7.80
CA LYS A 109 -10.19 -4.31 7.38
C LYS A 109 -10.40 -4.89 6.00
N VAL A 110 -11.20 -5.95 5.91
CA VAL A 110 -11.53 -6.58 4.62
C VAL A 110 -12.48 -5.68 3.84
N VAL A 111 -12.15 -5.46 2.57
CA VAL A 111 -13.03 -4.78 1.62
C VAL A 111 -13.36 -5.69 0.43
N LYS A 112 -14.49 -5.40 -0.20
CA LYS A 112 -15.00 -6.08 -1.40
C LYS A 112 -15.41 -5.07 -2.44
N THR A 113 -15.62 -5.55 -3.66
CA THR A 113 -16.14 -4.73 -4.75
C THR A 113 -17.44 -4.03 -4.35
N GLY A 114 -17.44 -2.71 -4.48
CA GLY A 114 -18.58 -1.84 -4.15
C GLY A 114 -18.53 -1.28 -2.73
N ASP A 115 -17.66 -1.77 -1.85
CA ASP A 115 -17.44 -1.13 -0.56
C ASP A 115 -16.83 0.25 -0.77
N SER A 116 -17.16 1.18 0.10
CA SER A 116 -16.64 2.55 0.05
C SER A 116 -16.14 3.03 1.41
N LEU A 117 -15.19 3.94 1.38
CA LEU A 117 -14.61 4.60 2.53
C LEU A 117 -14.72 6.11 2.34
N ASP A 118 -15.47 6.78 3.20
CA ASP A 118 -15.58 8.23 3.22
C ASP A 118 -14.26 8.83 3.74
N ILE A 119 -13.69 9.75 2.99
CA ILE A 119 -12.44 10.44 3.35
C ILE A 119 -12.68 11.95 3.59
N GLY A 120 -13.94 12.38 3.60
CA GLY A 120 -14.34 13.76 3.81
C GLY A 120 -14.36 14.59 2.53
N ASN A 121 -14.79 15.83 2.69
CA ASN A 121 -14.91 16.81 1.58
C ASN A 121 -15.77 16.32 0.40
N GLY A 122 -16.73 15.41 0.64
CA GLY A 122 -17.57 14.81 -0.39
C GLY A 122 -16.86 13.75 -1.23
N LYS A 123 -15.65 13.32 -0.84
CA LYS A 123 -14.86 12.32 -1.53
C LYS A 123 -14.95 10.96 -0.85
N GLN A 124 -14.98 9.91 -1.65
CA GLN A 124 -14.99 8.53 -1.21
C GLN A 124 -13.95 7.71 -1.98
N LEU A 125 -13.41 6.70 -1.34
CA LEU A 125 -12.65 5.63 -1.99
C LEU A 125 -13.58 4.45 -2.19
N ILE A 126 -13.68 3.96 -3.42
CA ILE A 126 -14.49 2.79 -3.79
C ILE A 126 -13.53 1.67 -4.18
N PHE A 127 -13.76 0.48 -3.62
CA PHE A 127 -12.90 -0.67 -3.85
C PHE A 127 -13.48 -1.59 -4.92
N VAL A 128 -12.60 -2.11 -5.78
CA VAL A 128 -12.95 -3.05 -6.85
C VAL A 128 -11.95 -4.20 -6.81
N GLU A 129 -12.41 -5.37 -6.39
CA GLU A 129 -11.61 -6.59 -6.46
C GLU A 129 -11.32 -6.94 -7.92
N THR A 130 -10.08 -7.24 -8.23
CA THR A 130 -9.63 -7.65 -9.57
C THR A 130 -8.87 -8.97 -9.51
N PRO A 131 -9.48 -10.03 -8.93
CA PRO A 131 -8.80 -11.28 -8.71
C PRO A 131 -8.34 -11.89 -10.03
N MET A 132 -7.10 -12.37 -10.06
CA MET A 132 -6.48 -13.02 -11.22
C MET A 132 -6.28 -12.15 -12.46
N LEU A 133 -6.54 -10.84 -12.39
CA LEU A 133 -5.98 -9.95 -13.41
C LEU A 133 -4.45 -9.92 -13.32
N HIS A 134 -3.95 -10.04 -12.11
CA HIS A 134 -2.55 -10.24 -11.78
C HIS A 134 -2.44 -11.38 -10.75
N TRP A 135 -2.73 -11.12 -9.48
CA TRP A 135 -2.75 -12.11 -8.40
C TRP A 135 -4.17 -12.26 -7.81
N PRO A 136 -4.43 -13.33 -7.00
CA PRO A 136 -5.75 -13.54 -6.39
C PRO A 136 -6.22 -12.41 -5.45
N ASP A 137 -5.27 -11.70 -4.86
CA ASP A 137 -5.49 -10.65 -3.85
C ASP A 137 -5.67 -9.24 -4.42
N SER A 138 -5.43 -9.07 -5.73
CA SER A 138 -5.37 -7.75 -6.37
C SER A 138 -6.72 -7.03 -6.32
N MET A 139 -6.66 -5.73 -6.08
CA MET A 139 -7.79 -4.81 -6.18
C MET A 139 -7.38 -3.46 -6.74
N MET A 140 -8.36 -2.66 -7.11
CA MET A 140 -8.23 -1.26 -7.49
C MET A 140 -8.98 -0.39 -6.50
N THR A 141 -8.46 0.80 -6.25
CA THR A 141 -9.11 1.84 -5.46
C THR A 141 -9.43 3.03 -6.35
N TYR A 142 -10.71 3.40 -6.42
CA TYR A 142 -11.20 4.54 -7.19
C TYR A 142 -11.62 5.66 -6.24
N MET A 143 -11.10 6.87 -6.46
CA MET A 143 -11.50 8.06 -5.69
C MET A 143 -12.57 8.84 -6.46
N THR A 144 -13.68 9.13 -5.78
CA THR A 144 -14.75 9.99 -6.31
C THR A 144 -14.50 11.46 -5.98
N GLY A 145 -15.18 12.37 -6.68
CA GLY A 145 -15.22 13.79 -6.29
C GLY A 145 -14.14 14.67 -6.92
N ASP A 146 -13.50 14.18 -7.97
CA ASP A 146 -12.60 14.99 -8.83
C ASP A 146 -13.29 15.37 -10.12
#